data_0b7c5643d385afcbac9cc13795969c34
#
_entry.id   0b7c5643d385afcbac9cc13795969c34
#
_cell.length_a   1.000
_cell.length_b   1.000
_cell.length_c   1.000
_cell.angle_alpha   90.00
_cell.angle_beta   90.00
_cell.angle_gamma   90.00
#
_symmetry.space_group_name_H-M   'P 1'
#
loop_
_entity.id
_entity.type
_entity.pdbx_description
1 polymer ?
#
loop_
_entity_poly.entity_id
_entity_poly.type
_entity_poly.pdbx_seq_one_letter_code
_entity_poly.pdbx_strand_id
1 'polypeptide(L)'
;MKNTRLNRAATALPLLLFVQVAHADQPADSQWLLLASPFVWAPSMSGQAALGGVNTKVDVPFADVWENLSTVFMGNLELTNRTLGFYIDGVHAKTDQSERVYGRKVGLAITQSTLAVGTYYRAYEYELGGQTIFGEPRTWRVEPTIGVRWTKLSTKLDIDSLGFSTKKKTEWTDPFVGLRMQADLTDRWTLSGETDTGGLDTSSKKTWNAQGYLGYRMYLADHPTIIRVGYRVLAQNYRTTDFTGNKFKYDVTQRGPVLGLSMRF
;
A
#
# COMPACT_ATOMS: atom_id res chain seq x y z
N MET A 1 34.16 -27.58 -13.51
CA MET A 1 34.27 -26.14 -13.27
C MET A 1 33.05 -25.70 -12.51
N LYS A 2 33.19 -25.39 -11.21
CA LYS A 2 32.10 -25.03 -10.31
C LYS A 2 31.73 -23.55 -10.51
N ASN A 3 30.54 -23.26 -11.01
CA ASN A 3 30.00 -21.89 -11.07
C ASN A 3 29.43 -21.50 -9.70
N THR A 4 30.14 -20.65 -9.00
CA THR A 4 29.73 -19.99 -7.78
C THR A 4 28.71 -18.89 -8.16
N ARG A 5 27.45 -19.12 -7.87
CA ARG A 5 26.41 -18.06 -7.95
C ARG A 5 26.62 -17.10 -6.78
N LEU A 6 27.02 -15.88 -7.07
CA LEU A 6 26.99 -14.80 -6.09
C LEU A 6 25.53 -14.43 -5.82
N ASN A 7 25.03 -14.81 -4.64
CA ASN A 7 23.78 -14.25 -4.08
C ASN A 7 24.00 -12.76 -3.79
N ARG A 8 23.45 -11.89 -4.61
CA ARG A 8 23.28 -10.48 -4.27
C ARG A 8 22.05 -10.38 -3.37
N ALA A 9 22.26 -10.44 -2.06
CA ALA A 9 21.26 -10.02 -1.09
C ALA A 9 20.99 -8.53 -1.29
N ALA A 10 19.78 -8.17 -1.71
CA ALA A 10 19.33 -6.80 -1.77
C ALA A 10 19.12 -6.31 -0.33
N THR A 11 20.08 -5.54 0.16
CA THR A 11 19.97 -4.87 1.47
C THR A 11 19.05 -3.66 1.29
N ALA A 12 17.76 -3.85 1.49
CA ALA A 12 16.82 -2.75 1.65
C ALA A 12 17.02 -2.15 3.05
N LEU A 13 17.82 -1.08 3.13
CA LEU A 13 17.98 -0.30 4.35
C LEU A 13 16.79 0.68 4.43
N PRO A 14 15.89 0.56 5.41
CA PRO A 14 14.84 1.55 5.59
C PRO A 14 15.47 2.86 6.06
N LEU A 15 15.36 3.91 5.25
CA LEU A 15 15.73 5.26 5.61
C LEU A 15 14.71 5.79 6.64
N LEU A 16 15.03 5.67 7.93
CA LEU A 16 14.27 6.30 9.01
C LEU A 16 14.58 7.80 8.99
N LEU A 17 13.73 8.57 8.31
CA LEU A 17 13.70 10.02 8.40
C LEU A 17 13.15 10.42 9.78
N PHE A 18 14.02 10.81 10.69
CA PHE A 18 13.62 11.46 11.94
C PHE A 18 13.21 12.90 11.65
N VAL A 19 11.91 13.15 11.60
CA VAL A 19 11.37 14.52 11.60
C VAL A 19 11.27 14.98 13.05
N GLN A 20 12.11 15.91 13.46
CA GLN A 20 11.95 16.60 14.75
C GLN A 20 10.85 17.65 14.60
N VAL A 21 9.70 17.39 15.17
CA VAL A 21 8.60 18.36 15.26
C VAL A 21 8.80 19.16 16.55
N ALA A 22 8.99 20.48 16.43
CA ALA A 22 9.04 21.38 17.56
C ALA A 22 7.69 21.36 18.31
N HIS A 23 7.72 21.09 19.61
CA HIS A 23 6.53 21.12 20.46
C HIS A 23 6.19 22.58 20.77
N ALA A 24 5.03 23.04 20.31
CA ALA A 24 4.38 24.21 20.85
C ALA A 24 3.34 23.74 21.86
N ASP A 25 3.38 24.27 23.08
CA ASP A 25 2.37 23.98 24.12
C ASP A 25 0.98 24.44 23.65
N GLN A 26 0.13 23.51 23.27
CA GLN A 26 -1.29 23.74 22.97
C GLN A 26 -2.19 22.93 23.93
N PRO A 27 -3.43 23.39 24.20
CA PRO A 27 -4.36 22.67 25.07
C PRO A 27 -4.59 21.24 24.58
N ALA A 28 -4.71 20.29 25.48
CA ALA A 28 -4.73 18.84 25.22
C ALA A 28 -5.79 18.36 24.20
N ASP A 29 -6.87 19.13 24.00
CA ASP A 29 -7.98 18.77 23.10
C ASP A 29 -7.81 19.20 21.62
N SER A 30 -6.75 19.95 21.30
CA SER A 30 -6.51 20.47 19.94
C SER A 30 -5.15 20.09 19.34
N GLN A 31 -4.38 19.26 20.02
CA GLN A 31 -3.04 18.89 19.52
C GLN A 31 -3.15 17.99 18.29
N TRP A 32 -2.52 18.46 17.22
CA TRP A 32 -2.29 17.63 16.03
C TRP A 32 -1.18 16.63 16.31
N LEU A 33 -1.44 15.38 15.99
CA LEU A 33 -0.55 14.24 16.13
C LEU A 33 -0.11 13.80 14.73
N LEU A 34 1.18 13.60 14.57
CA LEU A 34 1.74 12.98 13.38
C LEU A 34 1.96 11.48 13.66
N LEU A 35 1.41 10.63 12.79
CA LEU A 35 1.67 9.21 12.80
C LEU A 35 2.46 8.84 11.54
N ALA A 36 3.59 8.18 11.74
CA ALA A 36 4.36 7.58 10.66
C ALA A 36 4.25 6.06 10.74
N SER A 37 3.85 5.45 9.64
CA SER A 37 3.53 4.02 9.61
C SER A 37 4.20 3.32 8.43
N PRO A 38 5.50 3.02 8.50
CA PRO A 38 6.14 2.13 7.54
C PRO A 38 5.53 0.73 7.64
N PHE A 39 5.36 0.08 6.49
CA PHE A 39 4.86 -1.29 6.45
C PHE A 39 5.48 -2.08 5.30
N VAL A 40 5.33 -3.39 5.35
CA VAL A 40 5.61 -4.32 4.25
C VAL A 40 4.32 -5.06 3.93
N TRP A 41 3.88 -4.95 2.70
CA TRP A 41 2.77 -5.72 2.15
C TRP A 41 3.31 -6.74 1.17
N ALA A 42 2.91 -7.97 1.33
CA ALA A 42 3.38 -9.14 0.59
C ALA A 42 2.24 -9.74 -0.27
N PRO A 43 1.86 -9.08 -1.40
CA PRO A 43 0.72 -9.52 -2.17
C PRO A 43 1.06 -10.66 -3.13
N SER A 44 0.11 -11.59 -3.32
CA SER A 44 -0.07 -12.32 -4.57
C SER A 44 -0.94 -11.50 -5.52
N MET A 45 -0.79 -11.72 -6.82
CA MET A 45 -1.56 -11.01 -7.86
C MET A 45 -2.32 -12.02 -8.72
N SER A 46 -3.61 -11.76 -8.93
CA SER A 46 -4.44 -12.61 -9.79
C SER A 46 -5.42 -11.78 -10.62
N GLY A 47 -5.70 -12.20 -11.86
CA GLY A 47 -6.62 -11.47 -12.73
C GLY A 47 -6.29 -11.57 -14.20
N GLN A 48 -6.55 -10.50 -14.94
CA GLN A 48 -6.31 -10.38 -16.37
C GLN A 48 -5.76 -9.00 -16.74
N ALA A 49 -4.83 -8.99 -17.68
CA ALA A 49 -4.35 -7.76 -18.30
C ALA A 49 -4.43 -7.88 -19.83
N ALA A 50 -4.76 -6.78 -20.51
CA ALA A 50 -4.76 -6.72 -21.97
C ALA A 50 -4.00 -5.48 -22.44
N LEU A 51 -3.13 -5.67 -23.42
CA LEU A 51 -2.34 -4.63 -24.05
C LEU A 51 -2.08 -4.96 -25.52
N GLY A 52 -2.31 -4.00 -26.42
CA GLY A 52 -2.06 -4.19 -27.86
C GLY A 52 -2.87 -5.33 -28.49
N GLY A 53 -4.08 -5.60 -27.97
CA GLY A 53 -4.95 -6.69 -28.44
C GLY A 53 -4.61 -8.07 -27.85
N VAL A 54 -3.55 -8.19 -27.05
CA VAL A 54 -3.16 -9.46 -26.38
C VAL A 54 -3.73 -9.48 -24.96
N ASN A 55 -4.53 -10.53 -24.67
CA ASN A 55 -5.02 -10.81 -23.32
C ASN A 55 -4.07 -11.78 -22.61
N THR A 56 -3.67 -11.46 -21.39
CA THR A 56 -2.83 -12.32 -20.56
C THR A 56 -3.47 -12.54 -19.20
N LYS A 57 -3.47 -13.79 -18.74
CA LYS A 57 -3.82 -14.12 -17.36
C LYS A 57 -2.67 -13.66 -16.45
N VAL A 58 -3.03 -12.95 -15.40
CA VAL A 58 -2.10 -12.59 -14.29
C VAL A 58 -2.33 -13.60 -13.18
N ASP A 59 -1.28 -14.34 -12.82
CA ASP A 59 -1.31 -15.31 -11.73
C ASP A 59 0.12 -15.37 -11.15
N VAL A 60 0.42 -14.45 -10.23
CA VAL A 60 1.77 -14.29 -9.67
C VAL A 60 1.69 -14.57 -8.18
N PRO A 61 2.23 -15.72 -7.74
CA PRO A 61 2.34 -16.05 -6.31
C PRO A 61 3.21 -15.04 -5.57
N PHE A 62 2.99 -14.91 -4.28
CA PHE A 62 3.80 -14.03 -3.42
C PHE A 62 5.31 -14.36 -3.51
N ALA A 63 5.68 -15.64 -3.54
CA ALA A 63 7.07 -16.06 -3.62
C ALA A 63 7.77 -15.45 -4.84
N ASP A 64 7.13 -15.48 -6.00
CA ASP A 64 7.67 -14.94 -7.26
C ASP A 64 7.80 -13.42 -7.19
N VAL A 65 6.83 -12.72 -6.56
CA VAL A 65 6.92 -11.27 -6.34
C VAL A 65 8.11 -10.96 -5.45
N TRP A 66 8.28 -11.70 -4.35
CA TRP A 66 9.33 -11.47 -3.37
C TRP A 66 10.73 -11.75 -3.91
N GLU A 67 10.91 -12.86 -4.62
CA GLU A 67 12.21 -13.26 -5.22
C GLU A 67 12.69 -12.27 -6.29
N ASN A 68 11.76 -11.64 -7.01
CA ASN A 68 12.08 -10.71 -8.09
C ASN A 68 11.98 -9.23 -7.68
N LEU A 69 11.72 -8.96 -6.39
CA LEU A 69 11.58 -7.60 -5.87
C LEU A 69 12.95 -6.90 -5.84
N SER A 70 13.08 -5.82 -6.61
CA SER A 70 14.35 -5.05 -6.69
C SER A 70 14.30 -3.75 -5.90
N THR A 71 13.12 -3.15 -5.77
CA THR A 71 12.91 -1.92 -4.99
C THR A 71 11.52 -1.95 -4.39
N VAL A 72 11.43 -1.60 -3.11
CA VAL A 72 10.16 -1.49 -2.40
C VAL A 72 10.18 -0.32 -1.43
N PHE A 73 9.11 0.46 -1.45
CA PHE A 73 8.81 1.47 -0.43
C PHE A 73 7.31 1.45 -0.14
N MET A 74 6.95 1.27 1.12
CA MET A 74 5.56 1.23 1.55
C MET A 74 5.43 1.96 2.88
N GLY A 75 4.46 2.86 2.99
CA GLY A 75 4.25 3.62 4.20
C GLY A 75 3.00 4.47 4.16
N ASN A 76 2.57 4.85 5.35
CA ASN A 76 1.47 5.78 5.57
C ASN A 76 1.95 6.89 6.50
N LEU A 77 1.56 8.12 6.18
CA LEU A 77 1.68 9.28 7.06
C LEU A 77 0.29 9.79 7.36
N GLU A 78 0.00 10.06 8.62
CA GLU A 78 -1.28 10.57 9.06
C GLU A 78 -1.08 11.76 10.01
N LEU A 79 -1.81 12.84 9.77
CA LEU A 79 -1.88 14.02 10.63
C LEU A 79 -3.32 14.11 11.15
N THR A 80 -3.51 14.08 12.48
CA THR A 80 -4.85 14.05 13.07
C THR A 80 -4.93 14.84 14.37
N ASN A 81 -6.10 15.43 14.60
CA ASN A 81 -6.48 16.00 15.90
C ASN A 81 -7.47 15.10 16.67
N ARG A 82 -7.49 13.80 16.32
CA ARG A 82 -8.39 12.76 16.86
C ARG A 82 -9.85 12.84 16.38
N THR A 83 -10.32 13.99 15.89
CA THR A 83 -11.64 14.16 15.30
C THR A 83 -11.57 14.17 13.77
N LEU A 84 -10.63 14.91 13.24
CA LEU A 84 -10.34 15.01 11.81
C LEU A 84 -8.93 14.50 11.55
N GLY A 85 -8.73 13.80 10.46
CA GLY A 85 -7.40 13.38 10.03
C GLY A 85 -7.21 13.46 8.53
N PHE A 86 -5.97 13.67 8.14
CA PHE A 86 -5.47 13.65 6.77
C PHE A 86 -4.42 12.55 6.67
N TYR A 87 -4.41 11.81 5.58
CA TYR A 87 -3.41 10.76 5.41
C TYR A 87 -2.92 10.64 3.97
N ILE A 88 -1.71 10.09 3.86
CA ILE A 88 -1.09 9.69 2.60
C ILE A 88 -0.66 8.24 2.76
N ASP A 89 -1.15 7.34 1.92
CA ASP A 89 -0.76 5.93 1.86
C ASP A 89 -0.04 5.66 0.54
N GLY A 90 1.19 5.18 0.61
CA GLY A 90 2.05 4.97 -0.54
C GLY A 90 2.58 3.54 -0.64
N VAL A 91 2.50 2.98 -1.83
CA VAL A 91 3.12 1.70 -2.21
C VAL A 91 3.89 1.89 -3.50
N HIS A 92 5.17 1.62 -3.48
CA HIS A 92 6.04 1.56 -4.66
C HIS A 92 6.78 0.23 -4.66
N ALA A 93 6.61 -0.55 -5.72
CA ALA A 93 7.28 -1.82 -5.89
C ALA A 93 7.79 -1.96 -7.32
N LYS A 94 9.03 -2.43 -7.47
CA LYS A 94 9.64 -2.76 -8.75
C LYS A 94 10.10 -4.21 -8.70
N THR A 95 9.68 -4.99 -9.69
CA THR A 95 10.12 -6.36 -9.90
C THR A 95 10.88 -6.45 -11.21
N ASP A 96 12.04 -7.13 -11.19
CA ASP A 96 12.87 -7.37 -12.36
C ASP A 96 13.01 -8.88 -12.55
N GLN A 97 12.45 -9.40 -13.63
CA GLN A 97 12.57 -10.81 -14.04
C GLN A 97 13.43 -10.91 -15.31
N SER A 98 14.27 -11.91 -15.40
CA SER A 98 14.99 -12.22 -16.63
C SER A 98 15.03 -13.72 -16.85
N GLU A 99 14.52 -14.14 -17.99
CA GLU A 99 14.50 -15.54 -18.41
C GLU A 99 15.22 -15.73 -19.74
N ARG A 100 15.68 -16.96 -20.00
CA ARG A 100 16.18 -17.36 -21.31
C ARG A 100 15.09 -18.11 -22.07
N VAL A 101 14.55 -17.47 -23.10
CA VAL A 101 13.58 -18.05 -24.02
C VAL A 101 14.27 -18.35 -25.35
N TYR A 102 14.30 -19.60 -25.75
CA TYR A 102 15.05 -20.07 -26.96
C TYR A 102 16.49 -19.58 -27.01
N GLY A 103 17.22 -19.64 -25.90
CA GLY A 103 18.62 -19.23 -25.80
C GLY A 103 18.83 -17.71 -25.73
N ARG A 104 17.81 -16.89 -25.83
CA ARG A 104 17.87 -15.43 -25.79
C ARG A 104 17.46 -14.93 -24.41
N LYS A 105 18.20 -13.95 -23.88
CA LYS A 105 17.87 -13.32 -22.60
C LYS A 105 16.75 -12.30 -22.83
N VAL A 106 15.62 -12.51 -22.17
CA VAL A 106 14.46 -11.63 -22.15
C VAL A 106 14.32 -11.08 -20.75
N GLY A 107 14.39 -9.77 -20.59
CA GLY A 107 14.20 -9.06 -19.33
C GLY A 107 12.81 -8.42 -19.27
N LEU A 108 12.09 -8.63 -18.19
CA LEU A 108 10.81 -7.98 -17.90
C LEU A 108 10.91 -7.25 -16.58
N ALA A 109 10.74 -5.93 -16.61
CA ALA A 109 10.67 -5.11 -15.41
C ALA A 109 9.26 -4.52 -15.29
N ILE A 110 8.62 -4.74 -14.13
CA ILE A 110 7.31 -4.17 -13.80
C ILE A 110 7.50 -3.23 -12.61
N THR A 111 7.05 -2.00 -12.75
CA THR A 111 7.03 -1.02 -11.67
C THR A 111 5.59 -0.60 -11.41
N GLN A 112 5.12 -0.78 -10.19
CA GLN A 112 3.83 -0.29 -9.74
C GLN A 112 4.03 0.75 -8.66
N SER A 113 3.34 1.89 -8.79
CA SER A 113 3.26 2.92 -7.76
C SER A 113 1.80 3.24 -7.51
N THR A 114 1.41 3.25 -6.26
CA THR A 114 0.07 3.67 -5.82
C THR A 114 0.24 4.69 -4.71
N LEU A 115 -0.47 5.82 -4.83
CA LEU A 115 -0.52 6.86 -3.82
C LEU A 115 -1.98 7.22 -3.56
N ALA A 116 -2.43 7.06 -2.32
CA ALA A 116 -3.74 7.51 -1.89
C ALA A 116 -3.57 8.69 -0.94
N VAL A 117 -4.33 9.75 -1.16
CA VAL A 117 -4.43 10.91 -0.28
C VAL A 117 -5.88 11.05 0.14
N GLY A 118 -6.12 11.13 1.42
CA GLY A 118 -7.48 11.15 1.94
C GLY A 118 -7.62 11.92 3.25
N THR A 119 -8.86 12.10 3.63
CA THR A 119 -9.27 12.66 4.92
C THR A 119 -10.36 11.81 5.51
N TYR A 120 -10.44 11.82 6.83
CA TYR A 120 -11.50 11.16 7.56
C TYR A 120 -12.03 12.05 8.69
N TYR A 121 -13.24 11.76 9.11
CA TYR A 121 -13.89 12.41 10.25
C TYR A 121 -14.35 11.34 11.23
N ARG A 122 -14.10 11.51 12.55
CA ARG A 122 -14.60 10.62 13.60
C ARG A 122 -16.09 10.87 13.82
N ALA A 123 -16.92 10.10 13.10
CA ALA A 123 -18.37 10.26 13.15
C ALA A 123 -18.97 9.60 14.39
N TYR A 124 -18.32 8.58 14.94
CA TYR A 124 -18.78 7.86 16.12
C TYR A 124 -17.60 7.40 16.96
N GLU A 125 -17.71 7.58 18.28
CA GLU A 125 -16.79 7.05 19.27
C GLU A 125 -17.59 6.59 20.51
N TYR A 126 -17.26 5.42 21.00
CA TYR A 126 -17.85 4.83 22.21
C TYR A 126 -16.73 4.36 23.12
N GLU A 127 -16.77 4.79 24.40
CA GLU A 127 -15.81 4.38 25.40
C GLU A 127 -16.13 2.97 25.92
N LEU A 128 -15.13 2.09 25.85
CA LEU A 128 -15.23 0.68 26.29
C LEU A 128 -14.86 0.51 27.77
N GLY A 129 -14.49 1.60 28.45
CA GLY A 129 -13.98 1.61 29.82
C GLY A 129 -12.50 1.20 29.91
N GLY A 130 -11.84 1.74 30.94
CA GLY A 130 -10.40 1.58 31.14
C GLY A 130 -9.57 2.43 30.16
N GLN A 131 -8.25 2.31 30.28
CA GLN A 131 -7.31 3.09 29.49
C GLN A 131 -6.36 2.17 28.73
N THR A 132 -5.82 2.68 27.63
CA THR A 132 -4.68 2.09 26.93
C THR A 132 -3.38 2.36 27.70
N ILE A 133 -2.31 1.64 27.39
CA ILE A 133 -0.99 1.92 27.98
C ILE A 133 -0.46 3.33 27.61
N PHE A 134 -1.07 4.02 26.65
CA PHE A 134 -0.74 5.40 26.29
C PHE A 134 -1.51 6.44 27.10
N GLY A 135 -2.31 5.99 28.09
CA GLY A 135 -3.11 6.86 28.96
C GLY A 135 -4.41 7.38 28.34
N GLU A 136 -4.80 6.91 27.16
CA GLU A 136 -6.01 7.29 26.46
C GLU A 136 -7.18 6.35 26.82
N PRO A 137 -8.44 6.83 26.86
CA PRO A 137 -9.59 5.94 27.01
C PRO A 137 -9.60 4.85 25.93
N ARG A 138 -10.00 3.64 26.31
CA ARG A 138 -10.25 2.57 25.34
C ARG A 138 -11.56 2.85 24.61
N THR A 139 -11.50 2.84 23.28
CA THR A 139 -12.63 3.24 22.44
C THR A 139 -12.95 2.24 21.34
N TRP A 140 -14.19 2.26 20.90
CA TRP A 140 -14.59 1.81 19.57
C TRP A 140 -15.00 3.01 18.73
N ARG A 141 -14.42 3.15 17.55
CA ARG A 141 -14.65 4.33 16.70
C ARG A 141 -14.91 3.96 15.25
N VAL A 142 -15.69 4.81 14.59
CA VAL A 142 -16.07 4.71 13.17
C VAL A 142 -15.79 6.04 12.49
N GLU A 143 -15.04 5.98 11.40
CA GLU A 143 -14.50 7.14 10.72
C GLU A 143 -14.74 7.01 9.20
N PRO A 144 -15.83 7.61 8.65
CA PRO A 144 -15.97 7.76 7.20
C PRO A 144 -14.77 8.50 6.62
N THR A 145 -14.34 8.04 5.44
CA THR A 145 -13.18 8.59 4.73
C THR A 145 -13.49 8.85 3.27
N ILE A 146 -12.81 9.85 2.73
CA ILE A 146 -12.88 10.22 1.31
C ILE A 146 -11.49 10.59 0.83
N GLY A 147 -11.19 10.37 -0.44
CA GLY A 147 -9.89 10.70 -0.99
C GLY A 147 -9.76 10.44 -2.47
N VAL A 148 -8.52 10.51 -2.94
CA VAL A 148 -8.12 10.18 -4.30
C VAL A 148 -6.97 9.19 -4.28
N ARG A 149 -6.99 8.22 -5.19
CA ARG A 149 -5.94 7.21 -5.38
C ARG A 149 -5.38 7.34 -6.77
N TRP A 150 -4.10 7.67 -6.86
CA TRP A 150 -3.33 7.64 -8.09
C TRP A 150 -2.59 6.32 -8.21
N THR A 151 -2.66 5.69 -9.38
CA THR A 151 -1.94 4.45 -9.69
C THR A 151 -1.17 4.62 -10.97
N LYS A 152 0.09 4.18 -10.98
CA LYS A 152 0.96 4.13 -12.14
C LYS A 152 1.55 2.74 -12.30
N LEU A 153 1.39 2.19 -13.49
CA LEU A 153 1.98 0.93 -13.92
C LEU A 153 2.96 1.20 -15.05
N SER A 154 4.19 0.72 -14.93
CA SER A 154 5.21 0.78 -15.98
C SER A 154 5.76 -0.61 -16.23
N THR A 155 5.70 -1.05 -17.46
CA THR A 155 6.27 -2.33 -17.92
C THR A 155 7.38 -2.04 -18.90
N LYS A 156 8.56 -2.63 -18.68
CA LYS A 156 9.72 -2.56 -19.58
C LYS A 156 10.07 -3.98 -20.04
N LEU A 157 10.17 -4.16 -21.33
CA LEU A 157 10.61 -5.41 -21.96
C LEU A 157 11.93 -5.16 -22.68
N ASP A 158 12.96 -5.92 -22.35
CA ASP A 158 14.28 -5.89 -22.98
C ASP A 158 14.58 -7.24 -23.62
N ILE A 159 15.00 -7.25 -24.90
CA ILE A 159 15.46 -8.44 -25.62
C ILE A 159 16.88 -8.19 -26.09
N ASP A 160 17.86 -8.60 -25.28
CA ASP A 160 19.28 -8.28 -25.48
C ASP A 160 19.81 -8.68 -26.88
N SER A 161 19.38 -9.85 -27.38
CA SER A 161 19.87 -10.38 -28.68
C SER A 161 19.35 -9.62 -29.91
N LEU A 162 18.35 -8.75 -29.74
CA LEU A 162 17.75 -7.95 -30.83
C LEU A 162 18.04 -6.46 -30.68
N GLY A 163 18.73 -6.05 -29.60
CA GLY A 163 18.85 -4.64 -29.22
C GLY A 163 17.50 -3.95 -29.00
N PHE A 164 16.44 -4.73 -28.74
CA PHE A 164 15.08 -4.23 -28.63
C PHE A 164 14.75 -3.94 -27.17
N SER A 165 14.38 -2.68 -26.89
CA SER A 165 13.87 -2.27 -25.59
C SER A 165 12.60 -1.44 -25.79
N THR A 166 11.54 -1.81 -25.09
CA THR A 166 10.29 -1.04 -25.08
C THR A 166 9.82 -0.82 -23.66
N LYS A 167 9.30 0.38 -23.41
CA LYS A 167 8.75 0.77 -22.11
C LYS A 167 7.35 1.36 -22.29
N LYS A 168 6.39 0.84 -21.56
CA LYS A 168 5.03 1.35 -21.53
C LYS A 168 4.66 1.83 -20.14
N LYS A 169 3.93 2.93 -20.09
CA LYS A 169 3.42 3.52 -18.84
C LYS A 169 1.93 3.75 -19.00
N THR A 170 1.19 3.42 -17.96
CA THR A 170 -0.24 3.72 -17.81
C THR A 170 -0.46 4.26 -16.42
N GLU A 171 -1.23 5.34 -16.30
CA GLU A 171 -1.55 5.95 -15.03
C GLU A 171 -3.01 6.39 -15.00
N TRP A 172 -3.60 6.35 -13.83
CA TRP A 172 -4.98 6.79 -13.60
C TRP A 172 -5.19 7.25 -12.17
N THR A 173 -6.24 8.04 -11.97
CA THR A 173 -6.65 8.53 -10.66
C THR A 173 -8.11 8.20 -10.44
N ASP A 174 -8.41 7.68 -9.25
CA ASP A 174 -9.75 7.29 -8.82
C ASP A 174 -10.11 8.04 -7.55
N PRO A 175 -11.20 8.84 -7.52
CA PRO A 175 -11.80 9.25 -6.27
C PRO A 175 -12.40 8.05 -5.55
N PHE A 176 -12.32 8.03 -4.23
CA PHE A 176 -12.89 6.95 -3.42
C PHE A 176 -13.63 7.49 -2.19
N VAL A 177 -14.55 6.68 -1.71
CA VAL A 177 -15.21 6.83 -0.40
C VAL A 177 -15.07 5.53 0.37
N GLY A 178 -14.99 5.63 1.69
CA GLY A 178 -14.74 4.45 2.51
C GLY A 178 -15.11 4.63 3.96
N LEU A 179 -14.74 3.63 4.75
CA LEU A 179 -15.00 3.57 6.17
C LEU A 179 -13.78 2.97 6.87
N ARG A 180 -13.35 3.64 7.93
CA ARG A 180 -12.33 3.16 8.86
C ARG A 180 -12.99 2.84 10.19
N MET A 181 -12.54 1.78 10.84
CA MET A 181 -13.01 1.35 12.15
C MET A 181 -11.84 0.94 13.01
N GLN A 182 -11.94 1.20 14.32
CA GLN A 182 -10.98 0.69 15.28
C GLN A 182 -11.69 0.36 16.58
N ALA A 183 -11.27 -0.74 17.23
CA ALA A 183 -11.72 -1.17 18.54
C ALA A 183 -10.53 -1.54 19.42
N ASP A 184 -10.50 -1.00 20.62
CA ASP A 184 -9.46 -1.30 21.63
C ASP A 184 -9.89 -2.51 22.45
N LEU A 185 -9.32 -3.69 22.13
CA LEU A 185 -9.68 -4.95 22.76
C LEU A 185 -9.20 -5.02 24.23
N THR A 186 -8.00 -4.52 24.50
CA THR A 186 -7.40 -4.40 25.83
C THR A 186 -6.60 -3.09 25.94
N ASP A 187 -5.89 -2.89 27.02
CA ASP A 187 -4.92 -1.79 27.17
C ASP A 187 -3.84 -1.79 26.09
N ARG A 188 -3.44 -2.99 25.60
CA ARG A 188 -2.38 -3.19 24.61
C ARG A 188 -2.87 -3.60 23.24
N TRP A 189 -3.96 -4.34 23.13
CA TRP A 189 -4.43 -4.87 21.86
C TRP A 189 -5.50 -4.01 21.22
N THR A 190 -5.37 -3.77 19.93
CA THR A 190 -6.35 -3.05 19.12
C THR A 190 -6.63 -3.80 17.82
N LEU A 191 -7.88 -3.79 17.41
CA LEU A 191 -8.32 -4.25 16.09
C LEU A 191 -8.66 -3.03 15.24
N SER A 192 -8.17 -2.96 14.02
CA SER A 192 -8.51 -1.89 13.09
C SER A 192 -8.79 -2.44 11.70
N GLY A 193 -9.63 -1.75 10.96
CA GLY A 193 -9.98 -2.10 9.60
C GLY A 193 -10.34 -0.86 8.79
N GLU A 194 -10.14 -0.98 7.49
CA GLU A 194 -10.50 0.04 6.52
C GLU A 194 -11.01 -0.62 5.26
N THR A 195 -12.05 -0.06 4.68
CA THR A 195 -12.53 -0.44 3.34
C THR A 195 -12.90 0.80 2.56
N ASP A 196 -12.61 0.81 1.28
CA ASP A 196 -13.01 1.88 0.38
C ASP A 196 -13.37 1.34 -1.00
N THR A 197 -14.18 2.12 -1.71
CA THR A 197 -14.53 1.88 -3.11
C THR A 197 -14.30 3.15 -3.92
N GLY A 198 -13.68 2.99 -5.08
CA GLY A 198 -13.32 4.08 -5.99
C GLY A 198 -13.83 3.85 -7.40
N GLY A 199 -13.64 4.86 -8.25
CA GLY A 199 -14.10 4.79 -9.64
C GLY A 199 -15.62 4.95 -9.78
N LEU A 200 -16.23 5.72 -8.88
CA LEU A 200 -17.69 5.92 -8.79
C LEU A 200 -18.31 6.57 -10.02
N ASP A 201 -17.50 7.13 -10.90
CA ASP A 201 -17.89 8.02 -12.00
C ASP A 201 -17.98 7.31 -13.36
N THR A 202 -17.39 6.12 -13.53
CA THR A 202 -17.32 5.50 -14.85
C THR A 202 -17.37 3.99 -14.81
N SER A 203 -18.02 3.38 -15.81
CA SER A 203 -17.99 1.93 -16.05
C SER A 203 -16.58 1.38 -16.38
N SER A 204 -15.60 2.27 -16.62
CA SER A 204 -14.24 1.94 -17.03
C SER A 204 -13.24 1.90 -15.89
N LYS A 205 -13.61 2.34 -14.68
CA LYS A 205 -12.73 2.37 -13.50
C LYS A 205 -13.51 1.88 -12.28
N LYS A 206 -13.02 0.84 -11.65
CA LYS A 206 -13.54 0.36 -10.36
C LYS A 206 -12.38 -0.09 -9.51
N THR A 207 -12.30 0.43 -8.30
CA THR A 207 -11.31 0.05 -7.32
C THR A 207 -12.01 -0.34 -6.03
N TRP A 208 -11.57 -1.38 -5.39
CA TRP A 208 -11.99 -1.75 -4.05
C TRP A 208 -10.76 -2.11 -3.23
N ASN A 209 -10.66 -1.52 -2.04
CA ASN A 209 -9.62 -1.81 -1.08
C ASN A 209 -10.24 -2.21 0.25
N ALA A 210 -9.69 -3.25 0.88
CA ALA A 210 -10.03 -3.63 2.23
C ALA A 210 -8.77 -4.08 2.95
N GLN A 211 -8.63 -3.66 4.21
CA GLN A 211 -7.52 -4.06 5.06
C GLN A 211 -7.96 -4.17 6.51
N GLY A 212 -7.37 -5.12 7.22
CA GLY A 212 -7.64 -5.34 8.64
C GLY A 212 -6.38 -5.69 9.39
N TYR A 213 -6.24 -5.21 10.62
CA TYR A 213 -5.03 -5.34 11.43
C TYR A 213 -5.34 -5.67 12.87
N LEU A 214 -4.56 -6.57 13.43
CA LEU A 214 -4.37 -6.72 14.87
C LEU A 214 -3.12 -5.93 15.26
N GLY A 215 -3.25 -5.00 16.20
CA GLY A 215 -2.18 -4.13 16.67
C GLY A 215 -1.82 -4.39 18.12
N TYR A 216 -0.53 -4.35 18.43
CA TYR A 216 -0.01 -4.40 19.79
C TYR A 216 0.70 -3.11 20.15
N ARG A 217 0.24 -2.45 21.22
CA ARG A 217 0.76 -1.18 21.73
C ARG A 217 2.00 -1.40 22.58
N MET A 218 3.01 -0.59 22.36
CA MET A 218 4.24 -0.54 23.15
C MET A 218 4.88 0.84 23.06
N TYR A 219 5.90 1.10 23.84
CA TYR A 219 6.80 2.22 23.64
C TYR A 219 8.06 1.75 22.91
N LEU A 220 8.49 2.49 21.90
CA LEU A 220 9.74 2.27 21.18
C LEU A 220 10.49 3.60 21.14
N ALA A 221 11.68 3.67 21.77
CA ALA A 221 12.46 4.91 21.94
C ALA A 221 11.60 6.06 22.49
N ASP A 222 10.82 5.79 23.54
CA ASP A 222 9.89 6.71 24.22
C ASP A 222 8.69 7.19 23.37
N HIS A 223 8.56 6.73 22.12
CA HIS A 223 7.41 7.02 21.28
C HIS A 223 6.32 5.96 21.41
N PRO A 224 5.03 6.37 21.59
CA PRO A 224 3.90 5.47 21.50
C PRO A 224 3.88 4.78 20.13
N THR A 225 3.97 3.47 20.12
CA THR A 225 4.14 2.68 18.92
C THR A 225 3.18 1.49 18.92
N ILE A 226 2.62 1.19 17.75
CA ILE A 226 1.77 0.01 17.52
C ILE A 226 2.45 -0.86 16.47
N ILE A 227 2.80 -2.09 16.83
CA ILE A 227 3.15 -3.12 15.85
C ILE A 227 1.85 -3.69 15.31
N ARG A 228 1.72 -3.79 13.99
CA ARG A 228 0.49 -4.25 13.32
C ARG A 228 0.79 -5.43 12.42
N VAL A 229 -0.02 -6.48 12.54
CA VAL A 229 -0.07 -7.60 11.60
C VAL A 229 -1.48 -7.67 11.03
N GLY A 230 -1.60 -7.90 9.73
CA GLY A 230 -2.90 -7.87 9.09
C GLY A 230 -2.92 -8.45 7.69
N TYR A 231 -3.99 -8.15 6.99
CA TYR A 231 -4.21 -8.58 5.63
C TYR A 231 -4.83 -7.45 4.82
N ARG A 232 -4.33 -7.25 3.59
CA ARG A 232 -4.84 -6.24 2.66
C ARG A 232 -5.23 -6.88 1.34
N VAL A 233 -6.34 -6.41 0.78
CA VAL A 233 -6.83 -6.73 -0.55
C VAL A 233 -7.02 -5.43 -1.33
N LEU A 234 -6.48 -5.34 -2.53
CA LEU A 234 -6.69 -4.23 -3.45
C LEU A 234 -7.09 -4.80 -4.81
N ALA A 235 -8.34 -4.63 -5.19
CA ALA A 235 -8.87 -5.01 -6.50
C ALA A 235 -9.02 -3.76 -7.37
N GLN A 236 -8.43 -3.79 -8.57
CA GLN A 236 -8.44 -2.68 -9.51
C GLN A 236 -8.92 -3.18 -10.86
N ASN A 237 -9.95 -2.55 -11.40
CA ASN A 237 -10.43 -2.76 -12.77
C ASN A 237 -10.36 -1.42 -13.50
N TYR A 238 -9.43 -1.35 -14.45
CA TYR A 238 -9.23 -0.18 -15.29
C TYR A 238 -9.29 -0.59 -16.76
N ARG A 239 -10.03 0.17 -17.55
CA ARG A 239 -10.20 -0.06 -19.01
C ARG A 239 -10.05 1.28 -19.74
N THR A 240 -9.28 1.27 -20.81
CA THR A 240 -9.11 2.40 -21.72
C THR A 240 -8.75 1.91 -23.11
N THR A 241 -8.57 2.80 -24.05
CA THR A 241 -8.00 2.50 -25.35
C THR A 241 -6.51 2.80 -25.34
N ASP A 242 -5.68 1.87 -25.79
CA ASP A 242 -4.24 2.08 -25.90
C ASP A 242 -3.88 2.89 -27.17
N PHE A 243 -2.59 3.22 -27.31
CA PHE A 243 -2.09 4.01 -28.46
C PHE A 243 -2.18 3.29 -29.81
N THR A 244 -2.45 1.97 -29.82
CA THR A 244 -2.70 1.19 -31.05
C THR A 244 -4.17 1.16 -31.45
N GLY A 245 -5.04 1.84 -30.67
CA GLY A 245 -6.50 1.80 -30.84
C GLY A 245 -7.14 0.52 -30.26
N ASN A 246 -6.35 -0.35 -29.63
CA ASN A 246 -6.84 -1.57 -28.99
C ASN A 246 -7.28 -1.32 -27.55
N LYS A 247 -8.11 -2.22 -27.01
CA LYS A 247 -8.56 -2.12 -25.62
C LYS A 247 -7.39 -2.43 -24.67
N PHE A 248 -7.03 -1.47 -23.81
CA PHE A 248 -6.24 -1.73 -22.61
C PHE A 248 -7.16 -2.16 -21.48
N LYS A 249 -6.82 -3.25 -20.81
CA LYS A 249 -7.52 -3.75 -19.62
C LYS A 249 -6.50 -4.07 -18.52
N TYR A 250 -6.77 -3.61 -17.32
CA TYR A 250 -6.08 -4.05 -16.11
C TYR A 250 -7.14 -4.43 -15.08
N ASP A 251 -7.34 -5.72 -14.86
CA ASP A 251 -8.34 -6.29 -13.98
C ASP A 251 -7.62 -7.26 -13.06
N VAL A 252 -7.03 -6.70 -11.99
CA VAL A 252 -6.10 -7.44 -11.11
C VAL A 252 -6.48 -7.21 -9.66
N THR A 253 -6.51 -8.30 -8.92
CA THR A 253 -6.63 -8.32 -7.47
C THR A 253 -5.28 -8.67 -6.86
N GLN A 254 -4.81 -7.81 -5.97
CA GLN A 254 -3.65 -7.98 -5.13
C GLN A 254 -4.11 -8.29 -3.70
N ARG A 255 -3.60 -9.34 -3.09
CA ARG A 255 -4.01 -9.74 -1.74
C ARG A 255 -2.87 -10.40 -1.00
N GLY A 256 -2.70 -10.06 0.27
CA GLY A 256 -1.62 -10.65 1.07
C GLY A 256 -1.48 -10.07 2.46
N PRO A 257 -0.62 -10.70 3.26
CA PRO A 257 -0.32 -10.25 4.61
C PRO A 257 0.40 -8.90 4.62
N VAL A 258 0.20 -8.16 5.69
CA VAL A 258 0.86 -6.89 5.98
C VAL A 258 1.47 -6.95 7.37
N LEU A 259 2.70 -6.48 7.49
CA LEU A 259 3.38 -6.22 8.75
C LEU A 259 3.82 -4.75 8.78
N GLY A 260 3.53 -4.02 9.84
CA GLY A 260 3.87 -2.61 9.94
C GLY A 260 4.06 -2.13 11.37
N LEU A 261 4.63 -0.94 11.46
CA LEU A 261 4.72 -0.14 12.68
C LEU A 261 3.88 1.12 12.49
N SER A 262 3.35 1.68 13.57
CA SER A 262 2.75 3.00 13.58
C SER A 262 3.29 3.75 14.79
N MET A 263 4.12 4.74 14.55
CA MET A 263 4.74 5.58 15.59
C MET A 263 4.05 6.93 15.63
N ARG A 264 3.85 7.46 16.84
CA ARG A 264 3.24 8.77 17.08
C ARG A 264 4.29 9.77 17.56
N PHE A 265 4.20 10.99 17.00
CA PHE A 265 5.04 12.14 17.31
C PHE A 265 4.21 13.35 17.70
#